data_15e3c6e28370757b0810efdb14d5eee7
#
_entry.id   15e3c6e28370757b0810efdb14d5eee7
#
_cell.length_a   1.000
_cell.length_b   1.000
_cell.length_c   1.000
_cell.angle_alpha   90.00
_cell.angle_beta   90.00
_cell.angle_gamma   90.00
#
_symmetry.space_group_name_H-M   'P 1'
#
loop_
_entity.id
_entity.type
_entity.pdbx_description
1 polymer ?
#
loop_
_entity_poly.entity_id
_entity_poly.type
_entity_poly.pdbx_seq_one_letter_code
_entity_poly.pdbx_strand_id
1 'polypeptide(L)'
;MELQGRYAEIRKQGLGLIAISYDAPETLKKFADSRGITFPLIADPGSATIKRYGLFNDTVDPKSRTYGIPHPGTFILDRKGIVVSRFFEDAYQERYTASTILSTIGRGTPAGSMTASTAHLSMAASISDTTAAPGERLSLIADVTPARGMHVYAPGKHTYQVVRLELDPQPWLKVHPAAYPRFEIYHFKPLDERVEVFIKAFRLRRDVTLLATPPAAQQLSAMTTATITGALEYQACDDKVCFNPTRVPVSFTVKLRPLDRR
;
A
#
# COMPACT_ATOMS: atom_id res chain seq x y z
N MET A 1 -16.62 -6.23 -3.70
CA MET A 1 -16.68 -7.67 -3.31
C MET A 1 -15.32 -8.27 -2.94
N GLU A 2 -14.24 -7.51 -3.06
CA GLU A 2 -12.86 -7.94 -2.78
C GLU A 2 -12.68 -8.49 -1.36
N LEU A 3 -13.15 -7.77 -0.32
CA LEU A 3 -13.05 -8.21 1.08
C LEU A 3 -13.70 -9.57 1.32
N GLN A 4 -14.86 -9.86 0.70
CA GLN A 4 -15.49 -11.16 0.79
C GLN A 4 -14.64 -12.25 0.12
N GLY A 5 -14.10 -11.98 -1.06
CA GLY A 5 -13.19 -12.90 -1.76
C GLY A 5 -11.92 -13.22 -0.96
N ARG A 6 -11.46 -12.28 -0.14
CA ARG A 6 -10.27 -12.40 0.72
C ARG A 6 -10.59 -12.78 2.16
N TYR A 7 -11.85 -12.96 2.54
CA TYR A 7 -12.24 -13.15 3.93
C TYR A 7 -11.57 -14.38 4.57
N ALA A 8 -11.50 -15.49 3.86
CA ALA A 8 -10.82 -16.70 4.34
C ALA A 8 -9.32 -16.46 4.59
N GLU A 9 -8.64 -15.70 3.70
CA GLU A 9 -7.24 -15.33 3.85
C GLU A 9 -7.04 -14.41 5.07
N ILE A 10 -7.89 -13.38 5.21
CA ILE A 10 -7.89 -12.45 6.35
C ILE A 10 -8.03 -13.24 7.67
N ARG A 11 -8.96 -14.18 7.74
CA ARG A 11 -9.16 -15.06 8.90
C ARG A 11 -7.95 -15.95 9.17
N LYS A 12 -7.34 -16.51 8.13
CA LYS A 12 -6.12 -17.33 8.24
C LYS A 12 -4.93 -16.52 8.81
N GLN A 13 -4.89 -15.22 8.56
CA GLN A 13 -3.92 -14.30 9.15
C GLN A 13 -4.21 -13.94 10.61
N GLY A 14 -5.25 -14.51 11.21
CA GLY A 14 -5.64 -14.25 12.61
C GLY A 14 -6.36 -12.92 12.81
N LEU A 15 -6.92 -12.36 11.74
CA LEU A 15 -7.69 -11.11 11.78
C LEU A 15 -9.18 -11.37 11.75
N GLY A 16 -9.96 -10.56 12.47
CA GLY A 16 -11.40 -10.41 12.28
C GLY A 16 -11.68 -9.37 11.20
N LEU A 17 -12.85 -9.45 10.59
CA LEU A 17 -13.33 -8.44 9.65
C LEU A 17 -14.78 -8.08 10.01
N ILE A 18 -15.08 -6.81 10.11
CA ILE A 18 -16.43 -6.25 10.24
C ILE A 18 -16.53 -5.04 9.31
N ALA A 19 -17.72 -4.72 8.84
CA ALA A 19 -17.98 -3.45 8.19
C ALA A 19 -19.13 -2.72 8.89
N ILE A 20 -19.08 -1.38 8.90
CA ILE A 20 -20.10 -0.52 9.49
C ILE A 20 -20.67 0.35 8.38
N SER A 21 -21.99 0.45 8.31
CA SER A 21 -22.69 1.33 7.38
C SER A 21 -23.81 2.08 8.09
N TYR A 22 -24.16 3.25 7.58
CA TYR A 22 -25.29 4.05 8.02
C TYR A 22 -26.65 3.47 7.59
N ASP A 23 -26.65 2.44 6.76
CA ASP A 23 -27.85 1.77 6.27
C ASP A 23 -28.60 1.03 7.37
N ALA A 24 -29.92 0.85 7.17
CA ALA A 24 -30.75 0.06 8.06
C ALA A 24 -30.39 -1.44 8.02
N PRO A 25 -30.64 -2.20 9.11
CA PRO A 25 -30.32 -3.62 9.19
C PRO A 25 -30.91 -4.45 8.04
N GLU A 26 -32.17 -4.15 7.62
CA GLU A 26 -32.85 -4.85 6.54
C GLU A 26 -32.15 -4.64 5.18
N THR A 27 -31.63 -3.42 4.95
CA THR A 27 -30.86 -3.08 3.75
C THR A 27 -29.53 -3.85 3.72
N LEU A 28 -28.82 -3.86 4.86
CA LEU A 28 -27.57 -4.61 4.98
C LEU A 28 -27.77 -6.12 4.83
N LYS A 29 -28.86 -6.65 5.40
CA LYS A 29 -29.19 -8.06 5.24
C LYS A 29 -29.43 -8.43 3.76
N LYS A 30 -30.26 -7.66 3.05
CA LYS A 30 -30.51 -7.87 1.62
C LYS A 30 -29.21 -7.78 0.81
N PHE A 31 -28.35 -6.83 1.13
CA PHE A 31 -27.06 -6.68 0.48
C PHE A 31 -26.14 -7.87 0.76
N ALA A 32 -26.04 -8.30 2.03
CA ALA A 32 -25.24 -9.46 2.41
C ALA A 32 -25.71 -10.74 1.69
N ASP A 33 -27.01 -11.01 1.70
CA ASP A 33 -27.62 -12.17 1.06
C ASP A 33 -27.36 -12.16 -0.47
N SER A 34 -27.57 -11.01 -1.14
CA SER A 34 -27.41 -10.88 -2.59
C SER A 34 -25.97 -11.00 -3.05
N ARG A 35 -25.00 -10.73 -2.17
CA ARG A 35 -23.56 -10.72 -2.48
C ARG A 35 -22.79 -11.85 -1.82
N GLY A 36 -23.46 -12.72 -1.07
CA GLY A 36 -22.83 -13.82 -0.36
C GLY A 36 -21.82 -13.35 0.70
N ILE A 37 -22.10 -12.22 1.38
CA ILE A 37 -21.19 -11.70 2.41
C ILE A 37 -21.40 -12.48 3.69
N THR A 38 -20.31 -13.01 4.25
CA THR A 38 -20.31 -13.87 5.44
C THR A 38 -19.67 -13.24 6.67
N PHE A 39 -19.00 -12.10 6.52
CA PHE A 39 -18.50 -11.32 7.66
C PHE A 39 -19.59 -10.36 8.17
N PRO A 40 -19.55 -9.97 9.47
CA PRO A 40 -20.55 -9.09 10.06
C PRO A 40 -20.63 -7.71 9.37
N LEU A 41 -21.86 -7.31 9.01
CA LEU A 41 -22.21 -5.95 8.64
C LEU A 41 -22.99 -5.32 9.80
N ILE A 42 -22.51 -4.19 10.31
CA ILE A 42 -23.09 -3.48 11.45
C ILE A 42 -23.84 -2.27 10.92
N ALA A 43 -25.12 -2.18 11.25
CA ALA A 43 -25.95 -1.01 10.96
C ALA A 43 -25.70 0.10 11.99
N ASP A 44 -25.51 1.32 11.50
CA ASP A 44 -25.39 2.55 12.31
C ASP A 44 -26.40 3.62 11.83
N PRO A 45 -27.72 3.33 11.88
CA PRO A 45 -28.71 4.27 11.41
C PRO A 45 -28.62 5.59 12.21
N GLY A 46 -28.61 6.72 11.48
CA GLY A 46 -28.36 8.04 12.08
C GLY A 46 -26.89 8.36 12.31
N SER A 47 -25.97 7.45 11.95
CA SER A 47 -24.52 7.65 11.94
C SER A 47 -23.92 8.05 13.30
N ALA A 48 -24.43 7.48 14.39
CA ALA A 48 -23.97 7.79 15.74
C ALA A 48 -22.52 7.35 15.98
N THR A 49 -22.20 6.12 15.58
CA THR A 49 -20.83 5.56 15.65
C THR A 49 -19.91 6.29 14.67
N ILE A 50 -20.38 6.49 13.44
CA ILE A 50 -19.65 7.22 12.38
C ILE A 50 -19.24 8.60 12.85
N LYS A 51 -20.16 9.36 13.47
CA LYS A 51 -19.90 10.69 14.05
C LYS A 51 -18.90 10.63 15.21
N ARG A 52 -19.06 9.66 16.10
CA ARG A 52 -18.14 9.47 17.25
C ARG A 52 -16.70 9.23 16.84
N TYR A 53 -16.49 8.55 15.71
CA TYR A 53 -15.16 8.29 15.16
C TYR A 53 -14.66 9.37 14.19
N GLY A 54 -15.39 10.48 14.04
CA GLY A 54 -15.00 11.60 13.16
C GLY A 54 -15.05 11.26 11.67
N LEU A 55 -15.88 10.29 11.28
CA LEU A 55 -15.96 9.77 9.90
C LEU A 55 -17.17 10.32 9.14
N PHE A 56 -17.99 11.13 9.78
CA PHE A 56 -19.17 11.70 9.15
C PHE A 56 -18.77 12.64 8.01
N ASN A 57 -19.35 12.41 6.82
CA ASN A 57 -19.09 13.25 5.67
C ASN A 57 -20.04 14.46 5.70
N ASP A 58 -19.56 15.57 6.21
CA ASP A 58 -20.30 16.84 6.33
C ASP A 58 -20.36 17.63 5.02
N THR A 59 -19.67 17.17 3.97
CA THR A 59 -19.75 17.78 2.63
C THR A 59 -21.00 17.36 1.84
N VAL A 60 -21.74 16.35 2.32
CA VAL A 60 -22.98 15.89 1.68
C VAL A 60 -24.14 16.76 2.12
N ASP A 61 -24.90 17.28 1.14
CA ASP A 61 -26.13 18.07 1.40
C ASP A 61 -27.09 17.30 2.33
N PRO A 62 -27.56 17.92 3.46
CA PRO A 62 -28.51 17.29 4.37
C PRO A 62 -29.83 16.81 3.72
N LYS A 63 -30.17 17.34 2.54
CA LYS A 63 -31.36 16.93 1.77
C LYS A 63 -31.05 15.76 0.82
N SER A 64 -29.79 15.36 0.69
CA SER A 64 -29.42 14.23 -0.17
C SER A 64 -29.86 12.90 0.43
N ARG A 65 -30.22 11.94 -0.44
CA ARG A 65 -30.49 10.55 -0.04
C ARG A 65 -29.26 9.86 0.56
N THR A 66 -28.06 10.38 0.30
CA THR A 66 -26.79 9.86 0.79
C THR A 66 -26.31 10.59 2.04
N TYR A 67 -27.13 11.47 2.62
CA TYR A 67 -26.80 12.13 3.89
C TYR A 67 -26.62 11.09 5.00
N GLY A 68 -25.52 11.19 5.73
CA GLY A 68 -25.14 10.20 6.73
C GLY A 68 -24.01 9.25 6.26
N ILE A 69 -23.70 9.24 4.97
CA ILE A 69 -22.58 8.44 4.44
C ILE A 69 -21.27 8.82 5.13
N PRO A 70 -20.44 7.86 5.57
CA PRO A 70 -19.13 8.17 6.13
C PRO A 70 -18.10 8.49 5.04
N HIS A 71 -17.01 9.15 5.43
CA HIS A 71 -15.77 9.05 4.67
C HIS A 71 -15.30 7.59 4.70
N PRO A 72 -15.03 7.01 3.53
CA PRO A 72 -14.62 5.62 3.49
C PRO A 72 -13.22 5.44 4.08
N GLY A 73 -13.05 4.40 4.87
CA GLY A 73 -11.78 4.11 5.50
C GLY A 73 -11.75 2.72 6.14
N THR A 74 -10.55 2.27 6.45
CA THR A 74 -10.31 1.02 7.14
C THR A 74 -9.44 1.26 8.36
N PHE A 75 -9.86 0.71 9.50
CA PHE A 75 -9.07 0.70 10.73
C PHE A 75 -8.60 -0.73 11.03
N ILE A 76 -7.37 -0.85 11.48
CA ILE A 76 -6.86 -2.06 12.08
C ILE A 76 -6.74 -1.83 13.58
N LEU A 77 -7.36 -2.72 14.34
CA LEU A 77 -7.33 -2.68 15.81
C LEU A 77 -6.55 -3.87 16.34
N ASP A 78 -5.85 -3.68 17.45
CA ASP A 78 -5.28 -4.77 18.22
C ASP A 78 -6.37 -5.49 19.06
N ARG A 79 -5.98 -6.54 19.81
CA ARG A 79 -6.89 -7.29 20.67
C ARG A 79 -7.46 -6.50 21.85
N LYS A 80 -6.88 -5.33 22.15
CA LYS A 80 -7.33 -4.42 23.21
C LYS A 80 -8.28 -3.34 22.64
N GLY A 81 -8.58 -3.37 21.35
CA GLY A 81 -9.41 -2.37 20.68
C GLY A 81 -8.66 -1.07 20.35
N ILE A 82 -7.34 -1.06 20.46
CA ILE A 82 -6.52 0.12 20.12
C ILE A 82 -6.28 0.14 18.61
N VAL A 83 -6.51 1.30 17.97
CA VAL A 83 -6.22 1.50 16.55
C VAL A 83 -4.71 1.50 16.34
N VAL A 84 -4.20 0.52 15.59
CA VAL A 84 -2.77 0.36 15.26
C VAL A 84 -2.44 0.84 13.85
N SER A 85 -3.44 0.87 12.95
CA SER A 85 -3.30 1.42 11.61
C SER A 85 -4.64 1.95 11.10
N ARG A 86 -4.58 2.94 10.21
CA ARG A 86 -5.73 3.51 9.53
C ARG A 86 -5.40 3.73 8.05
N PHE A 87 -6.37 3.48 7.19
CA PHE A 87 -6.26 3.62 5.74
C PHE A 87 -7.42 4.47 5.25
N PHE A 88 -7.10 5.64 4.73
CA PHE A 88 -8.03 6.58 4.15
C PHE A 88 -7.48 7.07 2.82
N GLU A 89 -8.37 7.38 1.89
CA GLU A 89 -8.02 7.97 0.63
C GLU A 89 -8.56 9.40 0.56
N ASP A 90 -7.77 10.29 -0.03
CA ASP A 90 -8.17 11.68 -0.25
C ASP A 90 -9.31 11.79 -1.29
N ALA A 91 -9.36 10.84 -2.23
CA ALA A 91 -10.36 10.77 -3.28
C ALA A 91 -11.33 9.61 -3.07
N TYR A 92 -12.64 9.88 -3.10
CA TYR A 92 -13.70 8.88 -2.94
C TYR A 92 -13.56 7.66 -3.88
N GLN A 93 -12.97 7.86 -5.04
CA GLN A 93 -12.80 6.81 -6.06
C GLN A 93 -11.58 5.91 -5.81
N GLU A 94 -10.66 6.32 -4.95
CA GLU A 94 -9.47 5.53 -4.61
C GLU A 94 -9.78 4.54 -3.48
N ARG A 95 -9.16 3.38 -3.50
CA ARG A 95 -9.32 2.33 -2.48
C ARG A 95 -8.02 1.55 -2.29
N TYR A 96 -7.66 1.33 -1.04
CA TYR A 96 -6.67 0.31 -0.71
C TYR A 96 -7.23 -1.07 -1.03
N THR A 97 -6.46 -1.91 -1.74
CA THR A 97 -6.79 -3.34 -1.82
C THR A 97 -6.60 -4.01 -0.47
N ALA A 98 -7.30 -5.12 -0.24
CA ALA A 98 -7.11 -5.91 0.97
C ALA A 98 -5.66 -6.39 1.13
N SER A 99 -5.01 -6.76 0.02
CA SER A 99 -3.60 -7.17 0.02
C SER A 99 -2.66 -6.03 0.37
N THR A 100 -2.92 -4.81 -0.09
CA THR A 100 -2.16 -3.62 0.29
C THR A 100 -2.28 -3.36 1.80
N ILE A 101 -3.48 -3.46 2.36
CA ILE A 101 -3.71 -3.34 3.81
C ILE A 101 -2.93 -4.42 4.58
N LEU A 102 -3.05 -5.68 4.16
CA LEU A 102 -2.35 -6.81 4.80
C LEU A 102 -0.82 -6.66 4.70
N SER A 103 -0.30 -6.24 3.55
CA SER A 103 1.15 -6.03 3.37
C SER A 103 1.69 -4.92 4.26
N THR A 104 0.91 -3.87 4.47
CA THR A 104 1.27 -2.73 5.35
C THR A 104 1.45 -3.16 6.80
N ILE A 105 0.67 -4.11 7.28
CA ILE A 105 0.78 -4.65 8.64
C ILE A 105 1.70 -5.89 8.72
N GLY A 106 2.46 -6.17 7.66
CA GLY A 106 3.43 -7.28 7.63
C GLY A 106 2.79 -8.67 7.51
N ARG A 107 1.53 -8.77 7.02
CA ARG A 107 0.77 -10.02 6.96
C ARG A 107 0.36 -10.45 5.54
N GLY A 108 0.62 -9.65 4.54
CA GLY A 108 0.30 -10.00 3.15
C GLY A 108 1.34 -10.96 2.56
N THR A 109 0.91 -11.82 1.66
CA THR A 109 1.82 -12.59 0.80
C THR A 109 1.95 -11.82 -0.52
N PRO A 110 3.12 -11.20 -0.79
CA PRO A 110 3.33 -10.51 -2.06
C PRO A 110 3.27 -11.49 -3.23
N ALA A 111 2.82 -11.00 -4.38
CA ALA A 111 2.70 -11.77 -5.61
C ALA A 111 3.66 -11.24 -6.69
N GLY A 112 3.91 -12.02 -7.74
CA GLY A 112 4.67 -11.58 -8.91
C GLY A 112 6.07 -11.08 -8.55
N SER A 113 6.93 -11.93 -8.00
CA SER A 113 8.27 -11.55 -7.57
C SER A 113 9.31 -11.65 -8.69
N MET A 114 10.21 -10.67 -8.74
CA MET A 114 11.48 -10.74 -9.45
C MET A 114 12.64 -10.64 -8.45
N THR A 115 13.79 -11.24 -8.78
CA THR A 115 15.00 -11.14 -7.96
C THR A 115 16.14 -10.55 -8.77
N ALA A 116 17.01 -9.81 -8.10
CA ALA A 116 18.24 -9.29 -8.68
C ALA A 116 19.33 -9.28 -7.61
N SER A 117 20.58 -9.40 -8.06
CA SER A 117 21.75 -9.32 -7.20
C SER A 117 22.85 -8.49 -7.87
N THR A 118 23.57 -7.74 -7.06
CA THR A 118 24.74 -6.97 -7.42
C THR A 118 25.90 -7.37 -6.50
N ALA A 119 27.06 -6.78 -6.67
CA ALA A 119 28.16 -6.96 -5.72
C ALA A 119 27.83 -6.44 -4.32
N HIS A 120 26.88 -5.51 -4.19
CA HIS A 120 26.62 -4.76 -2.96
C HIS A 120 25.37 -5.20 -2.21
N LEU A 121 24.39 -5.79 -2.90
CA LEU A 121 23.12 -6.24 -2.31
C LEU A 121 22.42 -7.29 -3.16
N SER A 122 21.50 -8.01 -2.55
CA SER A 122 20.46 -8.76 -3.25
C SER A 122 19.08 -8.13 -2.96
N MET A 123 18.15 -8.26 -3.89
CA MET A 123 16.78 -7.81 -3.70
C MET A 123 15.76 -8.79 -4.29
N ALA A 124 14.57 -8.81 -3.69
CA ALA A 124 13.36 -9.38 -4.27
C ALA A 124 12.32 -8.27 -4.39
N ALA A 125 11.85 -8.00 -5.60
CA ALA A 125 10.78 -7.04 -5.83
C ALA A 125 9.48 -7.77 -6.11
N SER A 126 8.37 -7.29 -5.53
CA SER A 126 7.04 -7.91 -5.59
C SER A 126 5.94 -6.87 -5.48
N ILE A 127 4.72 -7.26 -5.78
CA ILE A 127 3.53 -6.41 -5.73
C ILE A 127 2.46 -7.03 -4.83
N SER A 128 1.64 -6.21 -4.18
CA SER A 128 0.57 -6.69 -3.31
C SER A 128 -0.50 -7.49 -4.06
N ASP A 129 -0.83 -7.10 -5.28
CA ASP A 129 -1.83 -7.75 -6.12
C ASP A 129 -1.39 -7.79 -7.58
N THR A 130 -1.59 -8.94 -8.24
CA THR A 130 -1.33 -9.11 -9.67
C THR A 130 -2.53 -8.72 -10.55
N THR A 131 -3.66 -8.35 -9.95
CA THR A 131 -4.87 -7.93 -10.64
C THR A 131 -5.46 -6.73 -9.94
N ALA A 132 -5.80 -5.67 -10.69
CA ALA A 132 -6.40 -4.46 -10.14
C ALA A 132 -7.34 -3.76 -11.12
N ALA A 133 -8.20 -2.89 -10.57
CA ALA A 133 -9.06 -1.98 -11.34
C ALA A 133 -8.58 -0.53 -11.19
N PRO A 134 -8.97 0.39 -12.10
CA PRO A 134 -8.81 1.81 -11.88
C PRO A 134 -9.40 2.25 -10.53
N GLY A 135 -8.70 3.12 -9.79
CA GLY A 135 -9.04 3.54 -8.43
C GLY A 135 -8.41 2.68 -7.33
N GLU A 136 -7.81 1.54 -7.65
CA GLU A 136 -7.19 0.69 -6.63
C GLU A 136 -5.74 1.08 -6.37
N ARG A 137 -5.40 1.04 -5.08
CA ARG A 137 -4.07 1.31 -4.56
C ARG A 137 -3.35 0.01 -4.24
N LEU A 138 -2.17 -0.14 -4.81
CA LEU A 138 -1.29 -1.30 -4.71
C LEU A 138 0.00 -0.93 -3.98
N SER A 139 0.63 -1.90 -3.32
CA SER A 139 1.99 -1.74 -2.77
C SER A 139 3.01 -2.44 -3.65
N LEU A 140 4.02 -1.71 -4.08
CA LEU A 140 5.25 -2.23 -4.64
C LEU A 140 6.24 -2.41 -3.50
N ILE A 141 6.86 -3.58 -3.41
CA ILE A 141 7.67 -4.01 -2.28
C ILE A 141 9.05 -4.41 -2.81
N ALA A 142 10.10 -3.88 -2.18
CA ALA A 142 11.45 -4.33 -2.39
C ALA A 142 12.03 -4.85 -1.06
N ASP A 143 12.23 -6.16 -0.97
CA ASP A 143 12.97 -6.79 0.11
C ASP A 143 14.45 -6.77 -0.27
N VAL A 144 15.25 -5.98 0.44
CA VAL A 144 16.64 -5.70 0.14
C VAL A 144 17.52 -6.26 1.24
N THR A 145 18.58 -6.94 0.84
CA THR A 145 19.60 -7.45 1.77
C THR A 145 20.97 -6.95 1.32
N PRO A 146 21.58 -5.99 2.06
CA PRO A 146 22.95 -5.58 1.81
C PRO A 146 23.91 -6.76 1.91
N ALA A 147 24.94 -6.80 1.06
CA ALA A 147 25.97 -7.82 1.13
C ALA A 147 26.77 -7.69 2.44
N ARG A 148 27.46 -8.76 2.81
CA ARG A 148 28.27 -8.77 4.05
C ARG A 148 29.29 -7.62 4.05
N GLY A 149 29.26 -6.80 5.12
CA GLY A 149 30.14 -5.64 5.25
C GLY A 149 29.68 -4.40 4.51
N MET A 150 28.57 -4.48 3.76
CA MET A 150 27.97 -3.35 3.07
C MET A 150 26.85 -2.71 3.85
N HIS A 151 26.65 -1.43 3.61
CA HIS A 151 25.45 -0.70 4.01
C HIS A 151 24.96 0.16 2.86
N VAL A 152 23.68 0.52 2.89
CA VAL A 152 23.06 1.47 1.96
C VAL A 152 22.41 2.58 2.75
N TYR A 153 22.36 3.79 2.18
CA TYR A 153 21.89 4.96 2.90
C TYR A 153 20.38 5.03 3.02
N ALA A 154 19.91 5.28 4.24
CA ALA A 154 18.53 5.57 4.58
C ALA A 154 18.25 7.08 4.46
N PRO A 155 16.97 7.53 4.45
CA PRO A 155 16.65 8.95 4.55
C PRO A 155 17.25 9.57 5.82
N GLY A 156 17.97 10.67 5.68
CA GLY A 156 18.65 11.34 6.79
C GLY A 156 19.29 12.68 6.41
N LYS A 157 20.14 13.19 7.31
CA LYS A 157 20.84 14.48 7.12
C LYS A 157 22.22 14.29 6.50
N HIS A 158 22.29 13.69 5.33
CA HIS A 158 23.53 13.45 4.59
C HIS A 158 23.33 13.71 3.09
N THR A 159 24.41 13.75 2.33
CA THR A 159 24.40 14.02 0.88
C THR A 159 24.49 12.77 0.02
N TYR A 160 24.61 11.59 0.62
CA TYR A 160 24.69 10.31 -0.07
C TYR A 160 23.36 9.94 -0.74
N GLN A 161 23.43 9.10 -1.78
CA GLN A 161 22.25 8.62 -2.48
C GLN A 161 21.44 7.69 -1.57
N VAL A 162 20.28 8.16 -1.12
CA VAL A 162 19.30 7.36 -0.35
C VAL A 162 18.79 6.22 -1.23
N VAL A 163 18.67 5.03 -0.64
CA VAL A 163 18.02 3.91 -1.32
C VAL A 163 16.55 4.23 -1.58
N ARG A 164 16.10 4.10 -2.82
CA ARG A 164 14.72 4.41 -3.22
C ARG A 164 14.24 3.54 -4.36
N LEU A 165 12.96 3.24 -4.36
CA LEU A 165 12.27 2.64 -5.48
C LEU A 165 11.71 3.77 -6.35
N GLU A 166 12.44 4.14 -7.40
CA GLU A 166 12.05 5.19 -8.35
C GLU A 166 11.27 4.56 -9.49
N LEU A 167 10.12 5.16 -9.84
CA LEU A 167 9.22 4.63 -10.87
C LEU A 167 9.18 5.57 -12.06
N ASP A 168 9.12 4.97 -13.24
CA ASP A 168 8.96 5.73 -14.48
C ASP A 168 7.56 6.36 -14.53
N PRO A 169 7.45 7.66 -14.84
CA PRO A 169 6.16 8.37 -14.84
C PRO A 169 5.19 7.75 -15.85
N GLN A 170 3.94 7.56 -15.43
CA GLN A 170 2.84 7.12 -16.28
C GLN A 170 1.61 8.01 -16.05
N PRO A 171 0.88 8.44 -17.09
CA PRO A 171 -0.24 9.37 -16.91
C PRO A 171 -1.44 8.75 -16.19
N TRP A 172 -1.47 7.42 -16.07
CA TRP A 172 -2.49 6.65 -15.37
C TRP A 172 -2.05 6.17 -13.98
N LEU A 173 -0.84 6.53 -13.53
CA LEU A 173 -0.25 6.06 -12.28
C LEU A 173 0.03 7.24 -11.33
N LYS A 174 -0.57 7.20 -10.15
CA LYS A 174 -0.22 8.09 -9.04
C LYS A 174 0.76 7.36 -8.13
N VAL A 175 1.93 7.94 -7.93
CA VAL A 175 2.97 7.40 -7.05
C VAL A 175 2.90 8.11 -5.71
N HIS A 176 2.82 7.34 -4.62
CA HIS A 176 2.78 7.87 -3.25
C HIS A 176 4.17 7.95 -2.62
N PRO A 177 4.36 8.66 -1.50
CA PRO A 177 5.61 8.66 -0.77
C PRO A 177 6.06 7.25 -0.38
N ALA A 178 7.37 7.01 -0.40
CA ALA A 178 7.93 5.74 0.02
C ALA A 178 7.82 5.57 1.55
N ALA A 179 7.54 4.35 1.99
CA ALA A 179 7.57 3.98 3.40
C ALA A 179 8.89 3.25 3.69
N TYR A 180 9.68 3.84 4.57
CA TYR A 180 10.96 3.30 5.01
C TYR A 180 10.81 2.63 6.37
N PRO A 181 11.50 1.48 6.61
CA PRO A 181 11.57 0.88 7.92
C PRO A 181 12.52 1.67 8.83
N ARG A 182 12.69 1.21 10.07
CA ARG A 182 13.69 1.77 10.99
C ARG A 182 15.09 1.53 10.43
N PHE A 183 15.92 2.54 10.50
CA PHE A 183 17.33 2.52 10.12
C PHE A 183 18.25 2.47 11.34
N GLU A 184 19.53 2.24 11.10
CA GLU A 184 20.59 2.29 12.10
C GLU A 184 21.46 3.53 11.87
N ILE A 185 22.10 4.04 12.92
CA ILE A 185 23.12 5.10 12.79
C ILE A 185 24.48 4.43 12.67
N TYR A 186 25.13 4.61 11.55
CA TYR A 186 26.48 4.15 11.29
C TYR A 186 27.48 5.28 11.60
N HIS A 187 28.52 4.97 12.37
CA HIS A 187 29.60 5.92 12.67
C HIS A 187 30.83 5.57 11.84
N PHE A 188 31.07 6.35 10.80
CA PHE A 188 32.28 6.25 9.98
C PHE A 188 33.42 6.98 10.66
N LYS A 189 34.20 6.27 11.46
CA LYS A 189 35.28 6.81 12.30
C LYS A 189 36.31 7.67 11.56
N PRO A 190 36.76 7.32 10.32
CA PRO A 190 37.79 8.11 9.62
C PRO A 190 37.41 9.57 9.37
N LEU A 191 36.10 9.88 9.21
CA LEU A 191 35.60 11.24 9.00
C LEU A 191 34.79 11.74 10.21
N ASP A 192 34.68 10.95 11.29
CA ASP A 192 33.79 11.19 12.44
C ASP A 192 32.34 11.52 12.02
N GLU A 193 31.88 10.86 10.95
CA GLU A 193 30.58 11.09 10.36
C GLU A 193 29.56 10.06 10.88
N ARG A 194 28.36 10.52 11.21
CA ARG A 194 27.23 9.66 11.64
C ARG A 194 26.10 9.79 10.66
N VAL A 195 25.73 8.67 10.04
CA VAL A 195 24.77 8.63 8.94
C VAL A 195 23.72 7.55 9.15
N GLU A 196 22.53 7.79 8.63
CA GLU A 196 21.41 6.87 8.62
C GLU A 196 21.61 5.82 7.54
N VAL A 197 21.59 4.52 7.92
CA VAL A 197 21.86 3.40 7.00
C VAL A 197 21.00 2.19 7.27
N PHE A 198 20.94 1.30 6.28
CA PHE A 198 20.47 -0.06 6.39
C PHE A 198 21.68 -1.01 6.25
N ILE A 199 22.00 -1.73 7.31
CA ILE A 199 23.06 -2.74 7.36
C ILE A 199 22.50 -4.15 7.24
N LYS A 200 21.27 -4.36 7.74
CA LYS A 200 20.54 -5.64 7.71
C LYS A 200 19.51 -5.65 6.61
N ALA A 201 18.95 -6.82 6.36
CA ALA A 201 17.80 -6.95 5.47
C ALA A 201 16.66 -6.02 5.89
N PHE A 202 16.07 -5.34 4.93
CA PHE A 202 14.98 -4.40 5.14
C PHE A 202 13.96 -4.47 4.01
N ARG A 203 12.74 -3.99 4.28
CA ARG A 203 11.65 -3.87 3.31
C ARG A 203 11.37 -2.41 3.01
N LEU A 204 11.51 -2.03 1.75
CA LEU A 204 11.06 -0.76 1.21
C LEU A 204 9.70 -0.96 0.54
N ARG A 205 8.73 -0.08 0.83
CA ARG A 205 7.41 -0.10 0.22
C ARG A 205 7.12 1.22 -0.47
N ARG A 206 6.59 1.14 -1.68
CA ARG A 206 6.09 2.27 -2.44
C ARG A 206 4.68 2.00 -2.91
N ASP A 207 3.72 2.76 -2.41
CA ASP A 207 2.34 2.60 -2.85
C ASP A 207 2.10 3.36 -4.15
N VAL A 208 1.24 2.80 -5.00
CA VAL A 208 0.80 3.39 -6.26
C VAL A 208 -0.70 3.24 -6.40
N THR A 209 -1.37 4.22 -7.04
CA THR A 209 -2.79 4.13 -7.37
C THR A 209 -2.95 4.12 -8.89
N LEU A 210 -3.70 3.16 -9.43
CA LEU A 210 -4.18 3.22 -10.80
C LEU A 210 -5.29 4.27 -10.86
N LEU A 211 -5.06 5.40 -11.53
CA LEU A 211 -5.99 6.53 -11.50
C LEU A 211 -7.34 6.16 -12.14
N ALA A 212 -8.45 6.59 -11.50
CA ALA A 212 -9.81 6.45 -12.01
C ALA A 212 -10.35 7.73 -12.67
N THR A 213 -9.51 8.76 -12.86
CA THR A 213 -9.89 9.96 -13.61
C THR A 213 -10.23 9.60 -15.05
N PRO A 214 -11.20 10.29 -15.72
CA PRO A 214 -11.64 9.90 -17.06
C PRO A 214 -10.53 9.64 -18.07
N PRO A 215 -9.48 10.49 -18.23
CA PRO A 215 -8.39 10.22 -19.16
C PRO A 215 -7.59 8.97 -18.81
N ALA A 216 -7.26 8.77 -17.54
CA ALA A 216 -6.51 7.61 -17.08
C ALA A 216 -7.33 6.31 -17.18
N ALA A 217 -8.60 6.35 -16.78
CA ALA A 217 -9.51 5.22 -16.87
C ALA A 217 -9.73 4.78 -18.32
N GLN A 218 -9.80 5.73 -19.27
CA GLN A 218 -9.88 5.43 -20.70
C GLN A 218 -8.62 4.70 -21.20
N GLN A 219 -7.44 5.19 -20.84
CA GLN A 219 -6.18 4.52 -21.20
C GLN A 219 -6.11 3.12 -20.63
N LEU A 220 -6.41 2.95 -19.33
CA LEU A 220 -6.40 1.65 -18.68
C LEU A 220 -7.42 0.67 -19.26
N SER A 221 -8.60 1.16 -19.69
CA SER A 221 -9.63 0.31 -20.29
C SER A 221 -9.26 -0.25 -21.67
N ALA A 222 -8.32 0.38 -22.36
CA ALA A 222 -7.78 -0.10 -23.64
C ALA A 222 -6.66 -1.16 -23.46
N MET A 223 -6.27 -1.45 -22.23
CA MET A 223 -5.18 -2.36 -21.87
C MET A 223 -5.73 -3.58 -21.14
N THR A 224 -5.13 -4.75 -21.36
CA THR A 224 -5.39 -5.96 -20.55
C THR A 224 -4.47 -6.06 -19.33
N THR A 225 -3.28 -5.47 -19.45
CA THR A 225 -2.27 -5.43 -18.41
C THR A 225 -1.62 -4.05 -18.35
N ALA A 226 -1.30 -3.58 -17.17
CA ALA A 226 -0.48 -2.41 -16.94
C ALA A 226 0.90 -2.85 -16.42
N THR A 227 1.97 -2.33 -17.03
CA THR A 227 3.34 -2.60 -16.60
C THR A 227 3.90 -1.34 -15.97
N ILE A 228 4.29 -1.44 -14.71
CA ILE A 228 4.93 -0.37 -13.93
C ILE A 228 6.42 -0.65 -13.91
N THR A 229 7.21 0.20 -14.54
CA THR A 229 8.66 0.09 -14.60
C THR A 229 9.34 1.12 -13.71
N GLY A 230 10.63 0.89 -13.43
CA GLY A 230 11.45 1.78 -12.63
C GLY A 230 12.76 1.12 -12.22
N ALA A 231 13.33 1.56 -11.11
CA ALA A 231 14.53 0.97 -10.57
C ALA A 231 14.63 1.12 -9.04
N LEU A 232 15.32 0.18 -8.40
CA LEU A 232 15.90 0.41 -7.09
C LEU A 232 17.20 1.21 -7.30
N GLU A 233 17.23 2.44 -6.85
CA GLU A 233 18.42 3.27 -6.84
C GLU A 233 19.02 3.29 -5.44
N TYR A 234 20.34 3.15 -5.36
CA TYR A 234 21.04 3.17 -4.07
C TYR A 234 22.52 3.53 -4.25
N GLN A 235 23.14 3.95 -3.17
CA GLN A 235 24.59 3.98 -3.02
C GLN A 235 24.97 3.05 -1.87
N ALA A 236 25.96 2.21 -2.09
CA ALA A 236 26.52 1.33 -1.09
C ALA A 236 27.92 1.78 -0.68
N CYS A 237 28.24 1.53 0.60
CA CYS A 237 29.60 1.70 1.12
C CYS A 237 29.97 0.50 2.00
N ASP A 238 31.25 0.23 2.09
CA ASP A 238 31.83 -0.59 3.13
C ASP A 238 32.50 0.31 4.21
N ASP A 239 33.39 -0.26 5.00
CA ASP A 239 34.16 0.46 6.03
C ASP A 239 35.33 1.29 5.46
N LYS A 240 35.56 1.26 4.14
CA LYS A 240 36.72 1.90 3.48
C LYS A 240 36.31 2.75 2.29
N VAL A 241 35.35 2.30 1.48
CA VAL A 241 35.02 2.89 0.18
C VAL A 241 33.53 3.03 0.01
N CYS A 242 33.12 4.19 -0.53
CA CYS A 242 31.78 4.39 -1.07
C CYS A 242 31.79 4.16 -2.57
N PHE A 243 30.91 3.28 -3.02
CA PHE A 243 30.76 2.95 -4.43
C PHE A 243 29.88 3.98 -5.14
N ASN A 244 29.99 4.03 -6.46
CA ASN A 244 29.13 4.87 -7.25
C ASN A 244 27.64 4.48 -7.09
N PRO A 245 26.71 5.45 -7.15
CA PRO A 245 25.30 5.15 -7.18
C PRO A 245 24.95 4.09 -8.24
N THR A 246 24.15 3.13 -7.86
CA THR A 246 23.76 1.99 -8.70
C THR A 246 22.26 2.00 -8.91
N ARG A 247 21.83 1.57 -10.10
CA ARG A 247 20.43 1.47 -10.51
C ARG A 247 20.13 0.02 -10.93
N VAL A 248 19.18 -0.63 -10.23
CA VAL A 248 18.73 -2.00 -10.55
C VAL A 248 17.32 -1.93 -11.11
N PRO A 249 17.09 -2.25 -12.40
CA PRO A 249 15.76 -2.17 -13.01
C PRO A 249 14.75 -3.06 -12.30
N VAL A 250 13.50 -2.59 -12.20
CA VAL A 250 12.36 -3.34 -11.71
C VAL A 250 11.18 -3.21 -12.68
N SER A 251 10.33 -4.24 -12.70
CA SER A 251 9.10 -4.25 -13.49
C SER A 251 8.01 -5.03 -12.76
N PHE A 252 6.82 -4.44 -12.67
CA PHE A 252 5.65 -5.04 -12.04
C PHE A 252 4.51 -5.07 -13.04
N THR A 253 3.93 -6.24 -13.28
CA THR A 253 2.81 -6.41 -14.22
C THR A 253 1.52 -6.65 -13.44
N VAL A 254 0.50 -5.87 -13.76
CA VAL A 254 -0.83 -5.91 -13.16
C VAL A 254 -1.84 -6.23 -14.25
N LYS A 255 -2.59 -7.31 -14.11
CA LYS A 255 -3.73 -7.62 -14.96
C LYS A 255 -4.87 -6.66 -14.61
N LEU A 256 -5.42 -5.99 -15.61
CA LEU A 256 -6.50 -5.03 -15.41
C LEU A 256 -7.86 -5.74 -15.42
N ARG A 257 -8.72 -5.35 -14.51
CA ARG A 257 -10.13 -5.73 -14.47
C ARG A 257 -11.01 -4.47 -14.55
N PRO A 258 -12.22 -4.58 -15.10
CA PRO A 258 -13.13 -3.44 -15.13
C PRO A 258 -13.51 -3.02 -13.70
N LEU A 259 -13.83 -1.74 -13.52
CA LEU A 259 -14.46 -1.25 -12.29
C LEU A 259 -15.80 -1.97 -12.10
N ASP A 260 -15.99 -2.58 -10.92
CA ASP A 260 -17.30 -3.09 -10.52
C ASP A 260 -18.18 -1.90 -10.14
N ARG A 261 -19.01 -1.46 -11.08
CA ARG A 261 -19.96 -0.34 -10.93
C ARG A 261 -21.36 -0.80 -10.54
N ARG A 262 -21.55 -2.07 -10.18
CA ARG A 262 -22.89 -2.63 -9.88
C ARG A 262 -23.12 -2.74 -8.37
#